data_df3c9fe91e5759c09a9deff3222fa27f
#
_entry.id   df3c9fe91e5759c09a9deff3222fa27f
#
_cell.length_a   1.000
_cell.length_b   1.000
_cell.length_c   1.000
_cell.angle_alpha   90.00
_cell.angle_beta   90.00
_cell.angle_gamma   90.00
#
_symmetry.space_group_name_H-M   'P 1'
#
loop_
_entity.id
_entity.type
_entity.pdbx_description
1 polymer ?
#
loop_
_entity_poly.entity_id
_entity_poly.type
_entity_poly.pdbx_seq_one_letter_code
_entity_poly.pdbx_strand_id
1 'polypeptide(L)'
;MIFELTEEHLAVKEAARDFAQNVLKPGVIERDNEQRFPADEIKQLGELGFMGMMVDPKYGGSGMDTLSYVLAMEEISKVDASTSVCMSVNNSLVCWGLETFGSEEQKQKYLVPLAKGEKIGAFCLSEPEAGSDATSQRTTAIDKGDHYLLNGTKNWITNGSSASTYIVIAQTDVEAGHRGINAFIIERGMEGFVVGAKEDKMGIRGSDTHTLMFNDVKVPKENRIGEDGFGFKFAMKVLSGGRIGIAAQALGIAAGALELATAYSKERKAFGKEISKHQAIAFKLADMATEIEAARLLVYRSALDKDNGRSYDQSSAMAKLYASKVAMEQTVEAVQIHGGYGFVKEYHVERLMRDAKITQIYEGTSEVQKIVISRNILKD
;
A
#
# COMPACT_ATOMS: atom_id res chain seq x y z
N MET A 1 -12.00 7.82 -23.56
CA MET A 1 -11.99 7.52 -22.11
C MET A 1 -12.38 8.82 -21.44
N ILE A 2 -13.57 8.88 -20.84
CA ILE A 2 -14.04 10.08 -20.14
C ILE A 2 -13.59 9.92 -18.70
N PHE A 3 -12.71 10.77 -18.21
CA PHE A 3 -12.26 10.82 -16.82
C PHE A 3 -13.11 11.84 -16.04
N GLU A 4 -14.42 11.76 -16.17
CA GLU A 4 -15.33 12.57 -15.37
C GLU A 4 -15.59 11.85 -14.04
N LEU A 5 -15.24 12.51 -12.96
CA LEU A 5 -15.55 12.04 -11.61
C LEU A 5 -17.03 12.29 -11.33
N THR A 6 -17.71 11.30 -10.80
CA THR A 6 -19.10 11.43 -10.33
C THR A 6 -19.17 12.26 -9.05
N GLU A 7 -20.37 12.69 -8.65
CA GLU A 7 -20.59 13.36 -7.37
C GLU A 7 -20.13 12.50 -6.19
N GLU A 8 -20.32 11.18 -6.25
CA GLU A 8 -19.86 10.23 -5.24
C GLU A 8 -18.32 10.19 -5.16
N HIS A 9 -17.64 10.12 -6.30
CA HIS A 9 -16.17 10.20 -6.35
C HIS A 9 -15.64 11.49 -5.71
N LEU A 10 -16.29 12.62 -6.00
CA LEU A 10 -15.90 13.91 -5.44
C LEU A 10 -16.14 13.97 -3.93
N ALA A 11 -17.26 13.43 -3.45
CA ALA A 11 -17.56 13.36 -2.03
C ALA A 11 -16.55 12.49 -1.25
N VAL A 12 -16.18 11.33 -1.79
CA VAL A 12 -15.13 10.47 -1.21
C VAL A 12 -13.77 11.18 -1.16
N LYS A 13 -13.40 11.83 -2.26
CA LYS A 13 -12.15 12.61 -2.33
C LYS A 13 -12.13 13.73 -1.31
N GLU A 14 -13.22 14.47 -1.16
CA GLU A 14 -13.34 15.56 -0.18
C GLU A 14 -13.26 15.02 1.26
N ALA A 15 -13.98 13.97 1.59
CA ALA A 15 -13.92 13.34 2.92
C ALA A 15 -12.50 12.86 3.27
N ALA A 16 -11.79 12.25 2.30
CA ALA A 16 -10.40 11.84 2.48
C ALA A 16 -9.45 13.03 2.68
N ARG A 17 -9.66 14.13 1.92
CA ARG A 17 -8.89 15.37 2.07
C ARG A 17 -9.11 16.00 3.44
N ASP A 18 -10.37 16.12 3.86
CA ASP A 18 -10.72 16.70 5.16
C ASP A 18 -10.09 15.91 6.30
N PHE A 19 -10.18 14.59 6.26
CA PHE A 19 -9.51 13.72 7.21
C PHE A 19 -7.99 13.93 7.21
N ALA A 20 -7.36 13.93 6.04
CA ALA A 20 -5.92 14.11 5.91
C ALA A 20 -5.45 15.46 6.48
N GLN A 21 -6.14 16.55 6.17
CA GLN A 21 -5.74 17.90 6.60
C GLN A 21 -6.07 18.16 8.09
N ASN A 22 -7.21 17.66 8.60
CA ASN A 22 -7.67 18.01 9.94
C ASN A 22 -7.26 16.99 11.00
N VAL A 23 -7.06 15.72 10.64
CA VAL A 23 -6.71 14.63 11.58
C VAL A 23 -5.26 14.21 11.44
N LEU A 24 -4.78 13.96 10.22
CA LEU A 24 -3.43 13.41 10.03
C LEU A 24 -2.35 14.48 10.11
N LYS A 25 -2.53 15.61 9.43
CA LYS A 25 -1.52 16.67 9.30
C LYS A 25 -1.00 17.22 10.61
N PRO A 26 -1.84 17.50 11.63
CA PRO A 26 -1.37 18.10 12.88
C PRO A 26 -0.29 17.30 13.62
N GLY A 27 -0.32 15.96 13.53
CA GLY A 27 0.60 15.08 14.26
C GLY A 27 1.61 14.30 13.38
N VAL A 28 1.63 14.53 12.05
CA VAL A 28 2.40 13.66 11.14
C VAL A 28 3.91 13.74 11.33
N ILE A 29 4.47 14.92 11.62
CA ILE A 29 5.90 15.09 11.86
C ILE A 29 6.32 14.39 13.17
N GLU A 30 5.51 14.54 14.21
CA GLU A 30 5.73 13.87 15.50
C GLU A 30 5.68 12.34 15.34
N ARG A 31 4.63 11.80 14.67
CA ARG A 31 4.51 10.37 14.39
C ARG A 31 5.70 9.83 13.59
N ASP A 32 6.19 10.58 12.59
CA ASP A 32 7.39 10.19 11.83
C ASP A 32 8.63 10.15 12.71
N ASN A 33 8.88 11.20 13.51
CA ASN A 33 10.03 11.29 14.40
C ASN A 33 10.05 10.18 15.47
N GLU A 34 8.91 9.93 16.09
CA GLU A 34 8.72 8.91 17.12
C GLU A 34 8.54 7.50 16.57
N GLN A 35 8.40 7.37 15.24
CA GLN A 35 8.06 6.11 14.58
C GLN A 35 6.76 5.51 15.15
N ARG A 36 5.79 6.34 15.52
CA ARG A 36 4.55 5.94 16.18
C ARG A 36 3.49 5.52 15.16
N PHE A 37 2.96 4.31 15.36
CA PHE A 37 1.86 3.82 14.55
C PHE A 37 0.59 4.67 14.77
N PRO A 38 -0.13 5.07 13.72
CA PRO A 38 -1.30 5.94 13.79
C PRO A 38 -2.57 5.16 14.20
N ALA A 39 -2.58 4.55 15.39
CA ALA A 39 -3.65 3.63 15.83
C ALA A 39 -5.02 4.33 15.92
N ASP A 40 -5.06 5.53 16.52
CA ASP A 40 -6.31 6.30 16.67
C ASP A 40 -6.81 6.83 15.32
N GLU A 41 -5.89 7.24 14.45
CA GLU A 41 -6.18 7.71 13.10
C GLU A 41 -6.71 6.55 12.21
N ILE A 42 -6.15 5.36 12.33
CA ILE A 42 -6.65 4.17 11.62
C ILE A 42 -8.03 3.76 12.11
N LYS A 43 -8.29 3.86 13.42
CA LYS A 43 -9.64 3.61 13.95
C LYS A 43 -10.67 4.58 13.36
N GLN A 44 -10.35 5.87 13.30
CA GLN A 44 -11.21 6.88 12.67
C GLN A 44 -11.42 6.62 11.17
N LEU A 45 -10.39 6.14 10.44
CA LEU A 45 -10.57 5.69 9.06
C LEU A 45 -11.55 4.51 8.95
N GLY A 46 -11.56 3.61 9.93
CA GLY A 46 -12.56 2.54 10.04
C GLY A 46 -13.97 3.09 10.21
N GLU A 47 -14.15 4.07 11.09
CA GLU A 47 -15.45 4.74 11.32
C GLU A 47 -15.97 5.46 10.06
N LEU A 48 -15.08 5.96 9.22
CA LEU A 48 -15.38 6.53 7.89
C LEU A 48 -15.63 5.49 6.80
N GLY A 49 -15.46 4.20 7.09
CA GLY A 49 -15.59 3.11 6.11
C GLY A 49 -14.38 2.95 5.17
N PHE A 50 -13.26 3.62 5.46
CA PHE A 50 -12.09 3.60 4.58
C PHE A 50 -11.19 2.37 4.76
N MET A 51 -11.44 1.54 5.76
CA MET A 51 -10.70 0.29 5.96
C MET A 51 -11.27 -0.89 5.16
N GLY A 52 -12.49 -0.76 4.63
CA GLY A 52 -13.16 -1.75 3.77
C GLY A 52 -13.84 -1.12 2.55
N MET A 53 -13.18 -0.16 1.89
CA MET A 53 -13.80 0.65 0.83
C MET A 53 -14.42 -0.19 -0.29
N MET A 54 -13.68 -1.18 -0.79
CA MET A 54 -14.08 -2.00 -1.95
C MET A 54 -14.84 -3.27 -1.55
N VAL A 55 -15.03 -3.52 -0.27
CA VAL A 55 -15.71 -4.72 0.24
C VAL A 55 -17.23 -4.54 0.15
N ASP A 56 -17.93 -5.59 -0.28
CA ASP A 56 -19.38 -5.63 -0.35
C ASP A 56 -20.03 -5.28 1.01
N PRO A 57 -21.05 -4.42 1.05
CA PRO A 57 -21.76 -4.05 2.26
C PRO A 57 -22.26 -5.23 3.10
N LYS A 58 -22.57 -6.38 2.48
CA LYS A 58 -22.98 -7.60 3.21
C LYS A 58 -21.90 -8.12 4.16
N TYR A 59 -20.62 -7.76 3.93
CA TYR A 59 -19.48 -8.06 4.81
C TYR A 59 -19.00 -6.85 5.61
N GLY A 60 -19.82 -5.78 5.66
CA GLY A 60 -19.54 -4.59 6.45
C GLY A 60 -18.60 -3.59 5.78
N GLY A 61 -18.33 -3.73 4.50
CA GLY A 61 -17.58 -2.76 3.70
C GLY A 61 -18.45 -1.63 3.15
N SER A 62 -17.82 -0.70 2.43
CA SER A 62 -18.49 0.46 1.85
C SER A 62 -19.02 0.23 0.42
N GLY A 63 -18.62 -0.84 -0.25
CA GLY A 63 -19.08 -1.20 -1.60
C GLY A 63 -18.65 -0.22 -2.69
N MET A 64 -17.60 0.57 -2.44
CA MET A 64 -17.09 1.56 -3.39
C MET A 64 -16.25 0.91 -4.49
N ASP A 65 -16.13 1.59 -5.62
CA ASP A 65 -15.27 1.15 -6.72
C ASP A 65 -13.78 1.41 -6.46
N THR A 66 -12.92 0.88 -7.32
CA THR A 66 -11.47 1.03 -7.20
C THR A 66 -11.04 2.48 -7.44
N LEU A 67 -11.78 3.24 -8.26
CA LEU A 67 -11.47 4.65 -8.49
C LEU A 67 -11.70 5.48 -7.21
N SER A 68 -12.79 5.26 -6.49
CA SER A 68 -13.04 5.88 -5.17
C SER A 68 -11.91 5.59 -4.17
N TYR A 69 -11.46 4.32 -4.12
CA TYR A 69 -10.32 3.92 -3.30
C TYR A 69 -9.03 4.67 -3.69
N VAL A 70 -8.73 4.79 -4.98
CA VAL A 70 -7.56 5.53 -5.49
C VAL A 70 -7.61 7.01 -5.11
N LEU A 71 -8.78 7.65 -5.21
CA LEU A 71 -8.97 9.04 -4.83
C LEU A 71 -8.72 9.27 -3.33
N ALA A 72 -9.23 8.38 -2.48
CA ALA A 72 -8.96 8.45 -1.05
C ALA A 72 -7.47 8.22 -0.74
N MET A 73 -6.84 7.21 -1.37
CA MET A 73 -5.41 6.94 -1.22
C MET A 73 -4.53 8.13 -1.63
N GLU A 74 -4.87 8.82 -2.73
CA GLU A 74 -4.16 10.02 -3.18
C GLU A 74 -4.23 11.11 -2.10
N GLU A 75 -5.41 11.46 -1.60
CA GLU A 75 -5.57 12.55 -0.63
C GLU A 75 -4.92 12.25 0.73
N ILE A 76 -5.06 11.01 1.23
CA ILE A 76 -4.37 10.58 2.47
C ILE A 76 -2.85 10.63 2.31
N SER A 77 -2.34 10.14 1.17
CA SER A 77 -0.89 10.06 0.92
C SER A 77 -0.22 11.41 0.67
N LYS A 78 -0.96 12.45 0.29
CA LYS A 78 -0.45 13.83 0.26
C LYS A 78 0.07 14.28 1.61
N VAL A 79 -0.49 13.76 2.68
CA VAL A 79 -0.21 14.13 4.05
C VAL A 79 0.58 13.06 4.79
N ASP A 80 0.13 11.80 4.77
CA ASP A 80 0.72 10.73 5.57
C ASP A 80 0.74 9.38 4.83
N ALA A 81 1.88 9.09 4.23
CA ALA A 81 2.10 7.82 3.53
C ALA A 81 2.18 6.61 4.48
N SER A 82 2.47 6.81 5.76
CA SER A 82 2.46 5.74 6.77
C SER A 82 1.04 5.27 7.07
N THR A 83 0.09 6.19 7.17
CA THR A 83 -1.32 5.87 7.35
C THR A 83 -1.89 5.24 6.08
N SER A 84 -1.58 5.79 4.90
CA SER A 84 -2.10 5.26 3.64
C SER A 84 -1.61 3.85 3.32
N VAL A 85 -0.38 3.46 3.67
CA VAL A 85 0.07 2.08 3.44
C VAL A 85 -0.65 1.07 4.34
N CYS A 86 -0.97 1.44 5.58
CA CYS A 86 -1.80 0.60 6.46
C CYS A 86 -3.18 0.36 5.84
N MET A 87 -3.83 1.42 5.40
CA MET A 87 -5.10 1.38 4.68
C MET A 87 -5.01 0.54 3.40
N SER A 88 -3.93 0.70 2.61
CA SER A 88 -3.72 -0.03 1.37
C SER A 88 -3.59 -1.53 1.59
N VAL A 89 -2.74 -1.97 2.51
CA VAL A 89 -2.54 -3.40 2.81
C VAL A 89 -3.85 -4.04 3.27
N ASN A 90 -4.59 -3.36 4.15
CA ASN A 90 -5.87 -3.88 4.64
C ASN A 90 -6.89 -4.04 3.51
N ASN A 91 -7.10 -3.01 2.68
CA ASN A 91 -8.08 -3.01 1.58
C ASN A 91 -7.69 -3.93 0.42
N SER A 92 -6.51 -3.69 -0.18
CA SER A 92 -6.16 -4.25 -1.48
C SER A 92 -5.51 -5.62 -1.41
N LEU A 93 -4.83 -5.95 -0.30
CA LEU A 93 -4.16 -7.24 -0.14
C LEU A 93 -4.99 -8.21 0.71
N VAL A 94 -5.46 -7.78 1.88
CA VAL A 94 -6.11 -8.68 2.84
C VAL A 94 -7.61 -8.79 2.57
N CYS A 95 -8.36 -7.69 2.62
CA CYS A 95 -9.80 -7.71 2.43
C CYS A 95 -10.19 -8.21 1.04
N TRP A 96 -9.57 -7.67 -0.01
CA TRP A 96 -9.85 -8.10 -1.38
C TRP A 96 -9.51 -9.60 -1.59
N GLY A 97 -8.41 -10.06 -1.01
CA GLY A 97 -8.00 -11.47 -1.09
C GLY A 97 -9.00 -12.41 -0.40
N LEU A 98 -9.45 -12.05 0.80
CA LEU A 98 -10.46 -12.82 1.54
C LEU A 98 -11.82 -12.77 0.87
N GLU A 99 -12.26 -11.60 0.39
CA GLU A 99 -13.54 -11.48 -0.30
C GLU A 99 -13.61 -12.33 -1.56
N THR A 100 -12.53 -12.33 -2.35
CA THR A 100 -12.49 -13.00 -3.64
C THR A 100 -12.29 -14.51 -3.52
N PHE A 101 -11.48 -14.97 -2.56
CA PHE A 101 -11.02 -16.36 -2.49
C PHE A 101 -11.29 -17.09 -1.18
N GLY A 102 -11.73 -16.38 -0.14
CA GLY A 102 -12.09 -16.97 1.15
C GLY A 102 -13.40 -17.74 1.09
N SER A 103 -13.54 -18.76 1.95
CA SER A 103 -14.83 -19.41 2.19
C SER A 103 -15.80 -18.44 2.90
N GLU A 104 -17.09 -18.78 2.92
CA GLU A 104 -18.08 -17.93 3.61
C GLU A 104 -17.77 -17.82 5.11
N GLU A 105 -17.32 -18.91 5.74
CA GLU A 105 -16.90 -18.92 7.14
C GLU A 105 -15.67 -18.02 7.37
N GLN A 106 -14.70 -18.05 6.46
CA GLN A 106 -13.53 -17.19 6.52
C GLN A 106 -13.92 -15.71 6.35
N LYS A 107 -14.85 -15.40 5.45
CA LYS A 107 -15.36 -14.04 5.26
C LYS A 107 -16.07 -13.53 6.51
N GLN A 108 -16.97 -14.30 7.09
CA GLN A 108 -17.68 -13.91 8.30
C GLN A 108 -16.73 -13.72 9.49
N LYS A 109 -15.77 -14.62 9.66
CA LYS A 109 -14.86 -14.60 10.81
C LYS A 109 -13.78 -13.50 10.70
N TYR A 110 -13.22 -13.32 9.50
CA TYR A 110 -12.02 -12.50 9.29
C TYR A 110 -12.29 -11.23 8.48
N LEU A 111 -13.01 -11.32 7.35
CA LEU A 111 -13.23 -10.17 6.47
C LEU A 111 -14.11 -9.10 7.13
N VAL A 112 -15.22 -9.51 7.77
CA VAL A 112 -16.17 -8.55 8.38
C VAL A 112 -15.49 -7.60 9.37
N PRO A 113 -14.74 -8.06 10.40
CA PRO A 113 -14.09 -7.13 11.32
C PRO A 113 -12.96 -6.31 10.68
N LEU A 114 -12.30 -6.82 9.63
CA LEU A 114 -11.28 -6.06 8.89
C LEU A 114 -11.91 -4.95 8.03
N ALA A 115 -13.01 -5.24 7.34
CA ALA A 115 -13.74 -4.27 6.52
C ALA A 115 -14.33 -3.12 7.35
N LYS A 116 -14.80 -3.42 8.56
CA LYS A 116 -15.28 -2.41 9.51
C LYS A 116 -14.15 -1.60 10.18
N GLY A 117 -12.88 -1.97 9.99
CA GLY A 117 -11.77 -1.34 10.69
C GLY A 117 -11.67 -1.68 12.19
N GLU A 118 -12.44 -2.65 12.68
CA GLU A 118 -12.35 -3.16 14.06
C GLU A 118 -11.04 -3.93 14.29
N LYS A 119 -10.53 -4.51 13.21
CA LYS A 119 -9.26 -5.24 13.14
C LYS A 119 -8.46 -4.79 11.93
N ILE A 120 -7.16 -5.09 11.94
CA ILE A 120 -6.22 -4.79 10.86
C ILE A 120 -5.62 -6.09 10.36
N GLY A 121 -5.42 -6.17 9.04
CA GLY A 121 -4.79 -7.31 8.38
C GLY A 121 -3.35 -7.04 7.94
N ALA A 122 -2.57 -8.10 7.84
CA ALA A 122 -1.23 -8.10 7.27
C ALA A 122 -1.08 -9.17 6.18
N PHE A 123 -0.26 -8.88 5.17
CA PHE A 123 0.05 -9.80 4.07
C PHE A 123 1.52 -10.21 4.15
N CYS A 124 1.78 -11.51 4.33
CA CYS A 124 3.09 -12.04 4.71
C CYS A 124 3.64 -12.94 3.59
N LEU A 125 4.29 -12.32 2.60
CA LEU A 125 4.92 -13.02 1.47
C LEU A 125 6.44 -13.05 1.62
N SER A 126 7.07 -11.89 1.76
CA SER A 126 8.54 -11.72 1.71
C SER A 126 9.25 -12.41 2.86
N GLU A 127 10.44 -12.93 2.56
CA GLU A 127 11.34 -13.58 3.52
C GLU A 127 12.74 -12.95 3.43
N PRO A 128 13.64 -13.18 4.39
CA PRO A 128 14.99 -12.64 4.35
C PRO A 128 15.73 -12.90 3.04
N GLU A 129 15.50 -14.06 2.41
CA GLU A 129 16.17 -14.48 1.17
C GLU A 129 15.24 -14.53 -0.05
N ALA A 130 13.94 -14.23 0.12
CA ALA A 130 12.94 -14.29 -0.94
C ALA A 130 12.08 -13.01 -1.00
N GLY A 131 12.54 -12.01 -1.73
CA GLY A 131 11.83 -10.78 -2.04
C GLY A 131 11.21 -10.82 -3.46
N SER A 132 11.95 -10.32 -4.46
CA SER A 132 11.50 -10.35 -5.87
C SER A 132 11.37 -11.76 -6.42
N ASP A 133 12.20 -12.70 -5.96
CA ASP A 133 12.04 -14.14 -6.22
C ASP A 133 11.16 -14.80 -5.15
N ALA A 134 9.86 -14.51 -5.23
CA ALA A 134 8.89 -15.00 -4.25
C ALA A 134 8.65 -16.51 -4.30
N THR A 135 9.16 -17.19 -5.34
CA THR A 135 9.07 -18.67 -5.43
C THR A 135 10.13 -19.38 -4.61
N SER A 136 11.22 -18.70 -4.27
CA SER A 136 12.34 -19.24 -3.48
C SER A 136 12.11 -19.18 -1.96
N GLN A 137 10.86 -18.99 -1.52
CA GLN A 137 10.52 -18.93 -0.10
C GLN A 137 10.79 -20.25 0.62
N ARG A 138 11.17 -20.14 1.90
CA ARG A 138 11.56 -21.27 2.77
C ARG A 138 10.57 -21.54 3.90
N THR A 139 9.63 -20.64 4.15
CA THR A 139 8.56 -20.87 5.15
C THR A 139 7.73 -22.07 4.70
N THR A 140 7.62 -23.07 5.57
CA THR A 140 6.89 -24.33 5.30
C THR A 140 5.64 -24.45 6.13
N ALA A 141 4.64 -25.16 5.59
CA ALA A 141 3.41 -25.54 6.28
C ALA A 141 3.19 -27.03 6.04
N ILE A 142 3.73 -27.88 6.92
CA ILE A 142 3.69 -29.33 6.79
C ILE A 142 2.30 -29.85 7.18
N ASP A 143 1.67 -30.60 6.28
CA ASP A 143 0.39 -31.24 6.53
C ASP A 143 0.51 -32.36 7.58
N LYS A 144 -0.27 -32.27 8.67
CA LYS A 144 -0.34 -33.25 9.76
C LYS A 144 -1.66 -34.02 9.81
N GLY A 145 -2.48 -33.87 8.77
CA GLY A 145 -3.79 -34.51 8.66
C GLY A 145 -4.92 -33.59 9.13
N ASP A 146 -4.98 -33.23 10.38
CA ASP A 146 -6.00 -32.37 10.99
C ASP A 146 -5.59 -30.88 11.04
N HIS A 147 -4.31 -30.57 10.90
CA HIS A 147 -3.77 -29.21 10.88
C HIS A 147 -2.53 -29.13 9.99
N TYR A 148 -2.05 -27.90 9.74
CA TYR A 148 -0.72 -27.66 9.20
C TYR A 148 0.23 -27.19 10.31
N LEU A 149 1.49 -27.60 10.25
CA LEU A 149 2.54 -27.13 11.13
C LEU A 149 3.39 -26.11 10.38
N LEU A 150 3.22 -24.83 10.74
CA LEU A 150 3.88 -23.70 10.07
C LEU A 150 5.19 -23.35 10.74
N ASN A 151 6.27 -23.29 9.95
CA ASN A 151 7.61 -22.93 10.37
C ASN A 151 8.28 -21.99 9.38
N GLY A 152 8.95 -20.95 9.87
CA GLY A 152 9.71 -20.01 9.03
C GLY A 152 9.71 -18.58 9.55
N THR A 153 10.17 -17.68 8.68
CA THR A 153 10.29 -16.25 9.00
C THR A 153 9.84 -15.40 7.83
N LYS A 154 9.00 -14.40 8.10
CA LYS A 154 8.57 -13.39 7.13
C LYS A 154 9.16 -12.04 7.51
N ASN A 155 9.69 -11.30 6.52
CA ASN A 155 10.34 -10.02 6.73
C ASN A 155 9.59 -8.86 6.10
N TRP A 156 9.80 -7.67 6.66
CA TRP A 156 9.25 -6.39 6.20
C TRP A 156 7.72 -6.37 6.12
N ILE A 157 7.07 -7.00 7.10
CA ILE A 157 5.62 -7.12 7.09
C ILE A 157 4.97 -5.85 7.63
N THR A 158 4.28 -5.14 6.74
CA THR A 158 3.44 -3.98 7.09
C THR A 158 2.29 -4.42 7.98
N ASN A 159 1.98 -3.62 8.99
CA ASN A 159 1.01 -3.93 10.04
C ASN A 159 1.43 -5.14 10.91
N GLY A 160 2.72 -5.52 10.91
CA GLY A 160 3.20 -6.74 11.55
C GLY A 160 2.88 -6.85 13.02
N SER A 161 2.96 -5.75 13.78
CA SER A 161 2.58 -5.71 15.19
C SER A 161 1.13 -5.28 15.44
N SER A 162 0.56 -4.48 14.56
CA SER A 162 -0.80 -3.93 14.74
C SER A 162 -1.89 -4.85 14.23
N ALA A 163 -1.57 -5.78 13.31
CA ALA A 163 -2.54 -6.71 12.74
C ALA A 163 -3.01 -7.74 13.77
N SER A 164 -4.24 -8.19 13.59
CA SER A 164 -4.83 -9.34 14.28
C SER A 164 -4.96 -10.57 13.39
N THR A 165 -4.97 -10.36 12.06
CA THR A 165 -5.16 -11.38 11.03
C THR A 165 -4.04 -11.26 10.00
N TYR A 166 -3.34 -12.36 9.75
CA TYR A 166 -2.19 -12.43 8.85
C TYR A 166 -2.47 -13.43 7.74
N ILE A 167 -2.35 -13.02 6.49
CA ILE A 167 -2.34 -13.94 5.36
C ILE A 167 -0.89 -14.32 5.08
N VAL A 168 -0.52 -15.56 5.40
CA VAL A 168 0.84 -16.09 5.29
C VAL A 168 0.94 -17.03 4.11
N ILE A 169 1.88 -16.75 3.21
CA ILE A 169 2.19 -17.60 2.06
C ILE A 169 3.30 -18.58 2.48
N ALA A 170 3.06 -19.88 2.33
CA ALA A 170 4.00 -20.91 2.77
C ALA A 170 4.00 -22.13 1.83
N GLN A 171 5.11 -22.85 1.82
CA GLN A 171 5.35 -24.03 1.01
C GLN A 171 4.86 -25.29 1.74
N THR A 172 3.97 -26.05 1.11
CA THR A 172 3.52 -27.35 1.62
C THR A 172 4.20 -28.53 0.93
N ASP A 173 4.66 -28.34 -0.32
CA ASP A 173 5.37 -29.33 -1.13
C ASP A 173 6.45 -28.66 -1.96
N VAL A 174 7.70 -28.77 -1.51
CA VAL A 174 8.87 -28.14 -2.15
C VAL A 174 9.11 -28.71 -3.55
N GLU A 175 8.85 -30.01 -3.75
CA GLU A 175 9.08 -30.69 -5.06
C GLU A 175 8.10 -30.22 -6.12
N ALA A 176 6.91 -29.77 -5.73
CA ALA A 176 5.92 -29.20 -6.64
C ALA A 176 6.25 -27.75 -7.08
N GLY A 177 7.31 -27.13 -6.53
CA GLY A 177 7.71 -25.77 -6.81
C GLY A 177 6.59 -24.76 -6.46
N HIS A 178 6.29 -23.82 -7.35
CA HIS A 178 5.26 -22.82 -7.11
C HIS A 178 3.84 -23.41 -6.95
N ARG A 179 3.61 -24.64 -7.38
CA ARG A 179 2.33 -25.35 -7.20
C ARG A 179 2.20 -25.99 -5.81
N GLY A 180 3.27 -26.06 -5.04
CA GLY A 180 3.23 -26.48 -3.64
C GLY A 180 3.04 -25.32 -2.66
N ILE A 181 2.85 -24.09 -3.15
CA ILE A 181 2.69 -22.91 -2.31
C ILE A 181 1.20 -22.70 -2.00
N ASN A 182 0.91 -22.47 -0.71
CA ASN A 182 -0.42 -22.24 -0.18
C ASN A 182 -0.52 -20.91 0.60
N ALA A 183 -1.74 -20.41 0.81
CA ALA A 183 -2.04 -19.23 1.60
C ALA A 183 -2.83 -19.64 2.86
N PHE A 184 -2.40 -19.12 4.01
CA PHE A 184 -2.98 -19.47 5.31
C PHE A 184 -3.37 -18.24 6.10
N ILE A 185 -4.47 -18.30 6.83
CA ILE A 185 -4.90 -17.29 7.78
C ILE A 185 -4.32 -17.64 9.14
N ILE A 186 -3.49 -16.75 9.68
CA ILE A 186 -2.92 -16.86 11.02
C ILE A 186 -3.53 -15.77 11.90
N GLU A 187 -3.88 -16.12 13.13
CA GLU A 187 -4.41 -15.18 14.12
C GLU A 187 -3.32 -14.76 15.10
N ARG A 188 -3.37 -13.51 15.52
CA ARG A 188 -2.49 -13.05 16.59
C ARG A 188 -2.75 -13.87 17.87
N GLY A 189 -1.68 -14.29 18.52
CA GLY A 189 -1.74 -15.08 19.76
C GLY A 189 -1.79 -16.59 19.54
N MET A 190 -1.74 -17.09 18.30
CA MET A 190 -1.49 -18.51 18.09
C MET A 190 -0.13 -18.91 18.71
N GLU A 191 -0.09 -20.06 19.38
CA GLU A 191 1.14 -20.58 20.01
C GLU A 191 2.24 -20.75 18.95
N GLY A 192 3.46 -20.32 19.26
CA GLY A 192 4.61 -20.36 18.35
C GLY A 192 4.68 -19.20 17.35
N PHE A 193 3.66 -18.36 17.25
CA PHE A 193 3.71 -17.14 16.43
C PHE A 193 4.29 -15.97 17.23
N VAL A 194 5.41 -15.40 16.73
CA VAL A 194 6.15 -14.32 17.39
C VAL A 194 6.30 -13.13 16.45
N VAL A 195 5.90 -11.96 16.92
CA VAL A 195 6.22 -10.69 16.29
C VAL A 195 7.62 -10.27 16.74
N GLY A 196 8.54 -10.18 15.79
CA GLY A 196 9.95 -9.86 16.02
C GLY A 196 10.21 -8.35 16.10
N ALA A 197 11.45 -7.96 15.81
CA ALA A 197 11.89 -6.58 15.91
C ALA A 197 11.15 -5.67 14.90
N LYS A 198 10.91 -4.41 15.33
CA LYS A 198 10.45 -3.33 14.46
C LYS A 198 11.61 -2.83 13.60
N GLU A 199 11.34 -2.59 12.33
CA GLU A 199 12.33 -2.03 11.41
C GLU A 199 12.49 -0.51 11.61
N ASP A 200 13.74 -0.04 11.78
CA ASP A 200 14.08 1.38 11.71
C ASP A 200 14.29 1.79 10.25
N LYS A 201 13.32 2.52 9.70
CA LYS A 201 13.21 2.77 8.26
C LYS A 201 13.60 4.19 7.87
N MET A 202 14.03 4.35 6.63
CA MET A 202 14.29 5.65 5.98
C MET A 202 13.03 6.52 5.95
N GLY A 203 11.90 5.98 5.48
CA GLY A 203 10.62 6.65 5.29
C GLY A 203 9.46 5.79 5.78
N ILE A 204 8.25 6.32 5.62
CA ILE A 204 7.00 5.72 6.17
C ILE A 204 7.21 5.23 7.61
N ARG A 205 7.88 6.06 8.42
CA ARG A 205 8.39 5.65 9.73
C ARG A 205 7.28 5.39 10.75
N GLY A 206 6.13 6.03 10.57
CA GLY A 206 4.90 5.75 11.33
C GLY A 206 4.24 4.42 10.98
N SER A 207 4.58 3.81 9.83
CA SER A 207 4.09 2.48 9.49
C SER A 207 4.79 1.41 10.34
N ASP A 208 3.99 0.51 10.86
CA ASP A 208 4.41 -0.63 11.66
C ASP A 208 4.92 -1.75 10.74
N THR A 209 6.23 -1.95 10.71
CA THR A 209 6.90 -2.94 9.86
C THR A 209 7.74 -3.86 10.72
N HIS A 210 7.48 -5.17 10.67
CA HIS A 210 8.12 -6.17 11.53
C HIS A 210 8.57 -7.41 10.78
N THR A 211 9.56 -8.09 11.37
CA THR A 211 9.82 -9.50 11.12
C THR A 211 8.79 -10.34 11.89
N LEU A 212 8.29 -11.41 11.27
CA LEU A 212 7.38 -12.37 11.89
C LEU A 212 8.02 -13.76 11.88
N MET A 213 7.98 -14.45 13.02
CA MET A 213 8.56 -15.79 13.19
C MET A 213 7.48 -16.80 13.55
N PHE A 214 7.55 -17.95 12.92
CA PHE A 214 6.63 -19.08 13.10
C PHE A 214 7.43 -20.29 13.56
N ASN A 215 7.16 -20.78 14.77
CA ASN A 215 7.84 -21.90 15.41
C ASN A 215 6.78 -22.94 15.77
N ASP A 216 6.61 -23.94 14.93
CA ASP A 216 5.61 -25.00 15.07
C ASP A 216 4.18 -24.48 15.29
N VAL A 217 3.80 -23.41 14.58
CA VAL A 217 2.44 -22.85 14.68
C VAL A 217 1.43 -23.84 14.09
N LYS A 218 0.49 -24.28 14.91
CA LYS A 218 -0.60 -25.17 14.49
C LYS A 218 -1.69 -24.37 13.79
N VAL A 219 -1.82 -24.54 12.48
CA VAL A 219 -2.80 -23.85 11.64
C VAL A 219 -3.92 -24.81 11.29
N PRO A 220 -5.17 -24.53 11.68
CA PRO A 220 -6.33 -25.36 11.33
C PRO A 220 -6.49 -25.51 9.81
N LYS A 221 -7.01 -26.64 9.36
CA LYS A 221 -7.22 -26.91 7.92
C LYS A 221 -8.12 -25.88 7.25
N GLU A 222 -9.13 -25.45 7.94
CA GLU A 222 -10.09 -24.44 7.48
C GLU A 222 -9.47 -23.03 7.32
N ASN A 223 -8.28 -22.81 7.82
CA ASN A 223 -7.55 -21.53 7.65
C ASN A 223 -6.74 -21.47 6.35
N ARG A 224 -6.70 -22.54 5.54
CA ARG A 224 -6.13 -22.46 4.19
C ARG A 224 -7.10 -21.75 3.25
N ILE A 225 -6.60 -20.79 2.49
CA ILE A 225 -7.39 -20.04 1.49
C ILE A 225 -7.34 -20.77 0.14
N GLY A 226 -8.49 -21.15 -0.37
CA GLY A 226 -8.63 -21.82 -1.66
C GLY A 226 -8.16 -23.27 -1.67
N GLU A 227 -7.98 -23.80 -2.88
CA GLU A 227 -7.55 -25.18 -3.11
C GLU A 227 -6.05 -25.36 -2.84
N ASP A 228 -5.61 -26.61 -2.70
CA ASP A 228 -4.19 -26.94 -2.54
C ASP A 228 -3.36 -26.48 -3.75
N GLY A 229 -2.20 -25.87 -3.48
CA GLY A 229 -1.33 -25.32 -4.50
C GLY A 229 -1.79 -23.97 -5.10
N PHE A 230 -2.85 -23.37 -4.58
CA PHE A 230 -3.36 -22.09 -5.11
C PHE A 230 -2.62 -20.85 -4.58
N GLY A 231 -1.83 -20.97 -3.52
CA GLY A 231 -1.27 -19.82 -2.78
C GLY A 231 -0.38 -18.87 -3.58
N PHE A 232 0.44 -19.39 -4.51
CA PHE A 232 1.24 -18.51 -5.38
C PHE A 232 0.36 -17.72 -6.35
N LYS A 233 -0.63 -18.37 -6.96
CA LYS A 233 -1.60 -17.70 -7.84
C LYS A 233 -2.44 -16.68 -7.08
N PHE A 234 -2.85 -17.00 -5.86
CA PHE A 234 -3.51 -16.08 -4.93
C PHE A 234 -2.64 -14.83 -4.71
N ALA A 235 -1.38 -15.01 -4.29
CA ALA A 235 -0.46 -13.92 -4.03
C ALA A 235 -0.27 -13.00 -5.25
N MET A 236 -0.09 -13.57 -6.44
CA MET A 236 0.09 -12.78 -7.67
C MET A 236 -1.16 -11.97 -8.02
N LYS A 237 -2.36 -12.55 -7.87
CA LYS A 237 -3.64 -11.84 -8.12
C LYS A 237 -3.85 -10.70 -7.12
N VAL A 238 -3.57 -10.93 -5.84
CA VAL A 238 -3.66 -9.93 -4.78
C VAL A 238 -2.70 -8.77 -5.05
N LEU A 239 -1.44 -9.08 -5.38
CA LEU A 239 -0.43 -8.07 -5.70
C LEU A 239 -0.76 -7.24 -6.96
N SER A 240 -1.48 -7.79 -7.93
CA SER A 240 -1.92 -7.01 -9.10
C SER A 240 -2.86 -5.87 -8.68
N GLY A 241 -3.75 -6.12 -7.73
CA GLY A 241 -4.60 -5.10 -7.11
C GLY A 241 -3.81 -4.13 -6.22
N GLY A 242 -2.88 -4.64 -5.43
CA GLY A 242 -2.01 -3.85 -4.56
C GLY A 242 -1.18 -2.81 -5.31
N ARG A 243 -0.69 -3.13 -6.52
CA ARG A 243 0.04 -2.17 -7.37
C ARG A 243 -0.76 -0.89 -7.64
N ILE A 244 -2.09 -0.96 -7.78
CA ILE A 244 -2.96 0.21 -7.95
C ILE A 244 -2.89 1.08 -6.68
N GLY A 245 -3.00 0.48 -5.50
CA GLY A 245 -2.91 1.19 -4.22
C GLY A 245 -1.58 1.89 -4.02
N ILE A 246 -0.45 1.20 -4.34
CA ILE A 246 0.89 1.81 -4.24
C ILE A 246 1.12 2.89 -5.31
N ALA A 247 0.57 2.73 -6.49
CA ALA A 247 0.59 3.78 -7.52
C ALA A 247 -0.16 5.03 -7.06
N ALA A 248 -1.32 4.87 -6.43
CA ALA A 248 -2.10 5.96 -5.85
C ALA A 248 -1.38 6.62 -4.66
N GLN A 249 -0.71 5.84 -3.81
CA GLN A 249 0.13 6.37 -2.74
C GLN A 249 1.29 7.21 -3.28
N ALA A 250 2.02 6.69 -4.26
CA ALA A 250 3.11 7.42 -4.89
C ALA A 250 2.64 8.73 -5.54
N LEU A 251 1.50 8.67 -6.24
CA LEU A 251 0.83 9.85 -6.81
C LEU A 251 0.51 10.89 -5.73
N GLY A 252 -0.07 10.46 -4.61
CA GLY A 252 -0.41 11.34 -3.49
C GLY A 252 0.83 12.01 -2.89
N ILE A 253 1.91 11.25 -2.66
CA ILE A 253 3.19 11.80 -2.18
C ILE A 253 3.71 12.91 -3.12
N ALA A 254 3.70 12.65 -4.43
CA ALA A 254 4.13 13.63 -5.43
C ALA A 254 3.23 14.88 -5.44
N ALA A 255 1.91 14.69 -5.40
CA ALA A 255 0.94 15.78 -5.39
C ALA A 255 1.08 16.64 -4.12
N GLY A 256 1.27 16.03 -2.95
CA GLY A 256 1.54 16.73 -1.70
C GLY A 256 2.83 17.56 -1.76
N ALA A 257 3.88 17.02 -2.37
CA ALA A 257 5.13 17.73 -2.57
C ALA A 257 4.97 18.97 -3.47
N LEU A 258 4.18 18.85 -4.54
CA LEU A 258 3.86 19.99 -5.42
C LEU A 258 3.03 21.07 -4.70
N GLU A 259 2.02 20.67 -3.92
CA GLU A 259 1.20 21.59 -3.14
C GLU A 259 2.06 22.41 -2.16
N LEU A 260 2.95 21.74 -1.41
CA LEU A 260 3.87 22.39 -0.47
C LEU A 260 4.88 23.31 -1.16
N ALA A 261 5.50 22.83 -2.25
CA ALA A 261 6.46 23.63 -3.01
C ALA A 261 5.81 24.87 -3.63
N THR A 262 4.59 24.74 -4.13
CA THR A 262 3.81 25.84 -4.68
C THR A 262 3.48 26.88 -3.61
N ALA A 263 2.98 26.47 -2.47
CA ALA A 263 2.68 27.37 -1.34
C ALA A 263 3.93 28.13 -0.89
N TYR A 264 4.99 27.37 -0.57
CA TYR A 264 6.27 27.97 -0.14
C TYR A 264 6.84 28.96 -1.17
N SER A 265 6.78 28.65 -2.46
CA SER A 265 7.33 29.51 -3.52
C SER A 265 6.62 30.87 -3.63
N LYS A 266 5.34 30.94 -3.25
CA LYS A 266 4.55 32.18 -3.23
C LYS A 266 4.83 33.07 -2.01
N GLU A 267 5.32 32.48 -0.93
CA GLU A 267 5.60 33.19 0.33
C GLU A 267 7.09 33.60 0.44
N ARG A 268 7.99 32.69 0.07
CA ARG A 268 9.45 32.91 0.16
C ARG A 268 9.91 33.93 -0.83
N LYS A 269 10.67 34.93 -0.33
CA LYS A 269 11.28 35.96 -1.15
C LYS A 269 12.79 35.76 -1.26
N ALA A 270 13.33 35.98 -2.46
CA ALA A 270 14.75 36.05 -2.75
C ALA A 270 14.97 37.02 -3.94
N PHE A 271 16.08 37.74 -3.95
CA PHE A 271 16.40 38.75 -4.97
C PHE A 271 15.25 39.76 -5.19
N GLY A 272 14.63 40.20 -4.09
CA GLY A 272 13.64 41.28 -4.07
C GLY A 272 12.21 40.90 -4.47
N LYS A 273 11.91 39.62 -4.76
CA LYS A 273 10.56 39.15 -5.14
C LYS A 273 10.31 37.73 -4.63
N GLU A 274 9.03 37.29 -4.68
CA GLU A 274 8.65 35.89 -4.40
C GLU A 274 9.43 34.98 -5.34
N ILE A 275 9.88 33.80 -4.83
CA ILE A 275 10.68 32.87 -5.65
C ILE A 275 9.86 32.27 -6.79
N SER A 276 8.54 32.18 -6.67
CA SER A 276 7.63 31.78 -7.75
C SER A 276 7.70 32.71 -8.99
N LYS A 277 8.16 33.93 -8.84
CA LYS A 277 8.35 34.90 -9.94
C LYS A 277 9.70 34.75 -10.68
N HIS A 278 10.53 33.82 -10.24
CA HIS A 278 11.73 33.44 -10.97
C HIS A 278 11.41 32.33 -11.93
N GLN A 279 11.71 32.51 -13.22
CA GLN A 279 11.36 31.59 -14.29
C GLN A 279 11.85 30.13 -14.02
N ALA A 280 13.05 30.00 -13.46
CA ALA A 280 13.61 28.70 -13.09
C ALA A 280 12.73 27.93 -12.07
N ILE A 281 12.12 28.62 -11.10
CA ILE A 281 11.20 28.00 -10.13
C ILE A 281 9.84 27.73 -10.77
N ALA A 282 9.32 28.70 -11.55
CA ALA A 282 8.06 28.53 -12.26
C ALA A 282 8.07 27.31 -13.21
N PHE A 283 9.18 27.08 -13.92
CA PHE A 283 9.35 25.93 -14.81
C PHE A 283 9.40 24.62 -14.05
N LYS A 284 10.13 24.54 -12.93
CA LYS A 284 10.09 23.35 -12.07
C LYS A 284 8.68 22.99 -11.63
N LEU A 285 7.89 23.97 -11.18
CA LEU A 285 6.49 23.74 -10.79
C LEU A 285 5.61 23.27 -11.97
N ALA A 286 5.85 23.79 -13.18
CA ALA A 286 5.16 23.38 -14.38
C ALA A 286 5.49 21.93 -14.77
N ASP A 287 6.77 21.57 -14.72
CA ASP A 287 7.24 20.20 -14.98
C ASP A 287 6.66 19.23 -13.94
N MET A 288 6.73 19.58 -12.64
CA MET A 288 6.13 18.80 -11.56
C MET A 288 4.63 18.54 -11.80
N ALA A 289 3.88 19.59 -12.12
CA ALA A 289 2.44 19.48 -12.39
C ALA A 289 2.13 18.55 -13.57
N THR A 290 2.92 18.67 -14.66
CA THR A 290 2.74 17.86 -15.87
C THR A 290 3.01 16.39 -15.63
N GLU A 291 4.11 16.05 -14.95
CA GLU A 291 4.50 14.68 -14.64
C GLU A 291 3.51 14.01 -13.66
N ILE A 292 3.03 14.75 -12.66
CA ILE A 292 2.03 14.28 -11.70
C ILE A 292 0.70 13.99 -12.41
N GLU A 293 0.28 14.86 -13.33
CA GLU A 293 -0.96 14.65 -14.08
C GLU A 293 -0.85 13.42 -15.01
N ALA A 294 0.28 13.23 -15.67
CA ALA A 294 0.54 12.02 -16.46
C ALA A 294 0.50 10.75 -15.60
N ALA A 295 1.08 10.79 -14.40
CA ALA A 295 0.99 9.68 -13.44
C ALA A 295 -0.45 9.42 -13.01
N ARG A 296 -1.22 10.46 -12.69
CA ARG A 296 -2.64 10.38 -12.30
C ARG A 296 -3.48 9.68 -13.36
N LEU A 297 -3.31 10.04 -14.63
CA LEU A 297 -4.02 9.41 -15.72
C LEU A 297 -3.73 7.91 -15.84
N LEU A 298 -2.49 7.47 -15.62
CA LEU A 298 -2.13 6.05 -15.59
C LEU A 298 -2.77 5.32 -14.40
N VAL A 299 -2.76 5.95 -13.22
CA VAL A 299 -3.33 5.37 -11.99
C VAL A 299 -4.85 5.22 -12.14
N TYR A 300 -5.55 6.26 -12.58
CA TYR A 300 -7.00 6.23 -12.80
C TYR A 300 -7.39 5.22 -13.88
N ARG A 301 -6.61 5.12 -14.97
CA ARG A 301 -6.82 4.10 -15.99
C ARG A 301 -6.76 2.70 -15.39
N SER A 302 -5.76 2.42 -14.55
CA SER A 302 -5.61 1.08 -13.96
C SER A 302 -6.77 0.72 -13.01
N ALA A 303 -7.29 1.70 -12.26
CA ALA A 303 -8.48 1.54 -11.44
C ALA A 303 -9.71 1.24 -12.28
N LEU A 304 -9.97 2.05 -13.32
CA LEU A 304 -11.08 1.85 -14.24
C LEU A 304 -10.98 0.54 -15.04
N ASP A 305 -9.79 0.06 -15.38
CA ASP A 305 -9.63 -1.25 -16.01
C ASP A 305 -10.13 -2.35 -15.07
N LYS A 306 -9.80 -2.28 -13.77
CA LYS A 306 -10.27 -3.23 -12.76
C LYS A 306 -11.79 -3.13 -12.55
N ASP A 307 -12.34 -1.93 -12.37
CA ASP A 307 -13.76 -1.71 -12.14
C ASP A 307 -14.64 -2.17 -13.31
N ASN A 308 -14.13 -2.06 -14.54
CA ASN A 308 -14.81 -2.55 -15.75
C ASN A 308 -14.53 -4.04 -16.06
N GLY A 309 -13.92 -4.81 -15.14
CA GLY A 309 -13.63 -6.23 -15.34
C GLY A 309 -12.62 -6.52 -16.45
N ARG A 310 -11.85 -5.51 -16.88
CA ARG A 310 -10.77 -5.69 -17.87
C ARG A 310 -9.49 -6.21 -17.19
N SER A 311 -8.59 -6.82 -18.00
CA SER A 311 -7.26 -7.15 -17.50
C SER A 311 -6.51 -5.86 -17.13
N TYR A 312 -6.03 -5.78 -15.89
CA TYR A 312 -5.32 -4.63 -15.34
C TYR A 312 -3.87 -4.92 -14.93
N ASP A 313 -3.36 -6.11 -15.19
CA ASP A 313 -1.98 -6.48 -14.80
C ASP A 313 -0.95 -5.55 -15.42
N GLN A 314 -1.10 -5.25 -16.72
CA GLN A 314 -0.18 -4.35 -17.42
C GLN A 314 -0.38 -2.90 -17.01
N SER A 315 -1.63 -2.42 -16.96
CA SER A 315 -1.91 -1.02 -16.62
C SER A 315 -1.55 -0.69 -15.17
N SER A 316 -1.77 -1.60 -14.22
CA SER A 316 -1.35 -1.42 -12.83
C SER A 316 0.17 -1.41 -12.67
N ALA A 317 0.89 -2.26 -13.41
CA ALA A 317 2.35 -2.25 -13.42
C ALA A 317 2.92 -0.97 -14.04
N MET A 318 2.34 -0.46 -15.13
CA MET A 318 2.70 0.83 -15.74
C MET A 318 2.44 1.99 -14.78
N ALA A 319 1.26 2.02 -14.14
CA ALA A 319 0.89 3.04 -13.17
C ALA A 319 1.88 3.09 -11.99
N LYS A 320 2.18 1.92 -11.40
CA LYS A 320 3.09 1.80 -10.26
C LYS A 320 4.52 2.20 -10.64
N LEU A 321 5.02 1.74 -11.79
CA LEU A 321 6.35 2.08 -12.28
C LEU A 321 6.51 3.59 -12.48
N TYR A 322 5.54 4.22 -13.16
CA TYR A 322 5.63 5.63 -13.50
C TYR A 322 5.37 6.53 -12.30
N ALA A 323 4.29 6.28 -11.52
CA ALA A 323 3.97 7.08 -10.35
C ALA A 323 5.09 7.05 -9.29
N SER A 324 5.74 5.90 -9.05
CA SER A 324 6.85 5.80 -8.10
C SER A 324 8.12 6.52 -8.57
N LYS A 325 8.38 6.56 -9.89
CA LYS A 325 9.44 7.38 -10.49
C LYS A 325 9.13 8.87 -10.25
N VAL A 326 7.95 9.31 -10.64
CA VAL A 326 7.48 10.70 -10.49
C VAL A 326 7.52 11.12 -9.02
N ALA A 327 7.05 10.28 -8.08
CA ALA A 327 7.11 10.59 -6.66
C ALA A 327 8.52 10.90 -6.18
N MET A 328 9.49 10.08 -6.56
CA MET A 328 10.89 10.30 -6.16
C MET A 328 11.46 11.57 -6.78
N GLU A 329 11.25 11.80 -8.06
CA GLU A 329 11.78 12.98 -8.77
C GLU A 329 11.16 14.28 -8.24
N GLN A 330 9.83 14.31 -8.07
CA GLN A 330 9.13 15.53 -7.67
C GLN A 330 9.30 15.87 -6.20
N THR A 331 9.48 14.89 -5.32
CA THR A 331 9.84 15.17 -3.92
C THR A 331 11.24 15.73 -3.77
N VAL A 332 12.21 15.28 -4.58
CA VAL A 332 13.55 15.87 -4.64
C VAL A 332 13.48 17.32 -5.10
N GLU A 333 12.70 17.63 -6.15
CA GLU A 333 12.51 19.00 -6.62
C GLU A 333 11.81 19.88 -5.58
N ALA A 334 10.85 19.35 -4.83
CA ALA A 334 10.20 20.09 -3.74
C ALA A 334 11.20 20.48 -2.64
N VAL A 335 12.07 19.56 -2.23
CA VAL A 335 13.17 19.86 -1.29
C VAL A 335 14.08 20.93 -1.87
N GLN A 336 14.45 20.86 -3.15
CA GLN A 336 15.30 21.83 -3.83
C GLN A 336 14.66 23.23 -3.88
N ILE A 337 13.34 23.33 -4.14
CA ILE A 337 12.60 24.60 -4.14
C ILE A 337 12.59 25.24 -2.74
N HIS A 338 12.49 24.45 -1.69
CA HIS A 338 12.56 24.94 -0.31
C HIS A 338 13.98 25.35 0.11
N GLY A 339 15.03 24.91 -0.60
CA GLY A 339 16.42 25.19 -0.26
C GLY A 339 16.78 24.65 1.13
N GLY A 340 17.50 25.45 1.95
CA GLY A 340 17.90 25.01 3.30
C GLY A 340 16.72 24.60 4.19
N TYR A 341 15.56 25.23 4.04
CA TYR A 341 14.35 24.84 4.78
C TYR A 341 13.77 23.47 4.35
N GLY A 342 14.03 23.06 3.11
CA GLY A 342 13.65 21.71 2.65
C GLY A 342 14.48 20.58 3.26
N PHE A 343 15.62 20.92 3.89
CA PHE A 343 16.54 19.93 4.47
C PHE A 343 16.34 19.72 5.98
N VAL A 344 15.45 20.49 6.61
CA VAL A 344 15.17 20.38 8.06
C VAL A 344 13.82 19.73 8.31
N LYS A 345 13.73 18.91 9.38
CA LYS A 345 12.58 18.06 9.69
C LYS A 345 11.30 18.81 10.06
N GLU A 346 11.37 20.11 10.31
CA GLU A 346 10.22 20.98 10.57
C GLU A 346 9.34 21.20 9.33
N TYR A 347 9.90 20.93 8.12
CA TYR A 347 9.20 21.03 6.85
C TYR A 347 8.87 19.65 6.28
N HIS A 348 7.64 19.48 5.81
CA HIS A 348 7.11 18.17 5.37
C HIS A 348 7.82 17.58 4.14
N VAL A 349 8.48 18.41 3.31
CA VAL A 349 9.00 17.95 2.01
C VAL A 349 10.14 16.93 2.13
N GLU A 350 11.00 17.04 3.16
CA GLU A 350 12.07 16.06 3.38
C GLU A 350 11.50 14.69 3.74
N ARG A 351 10.40 14.64 4.56
CA ARG A 351 9.70 13.43 4.92
C ARG A 351 9.06 12.78 3.69
N LEU A 352 8.37 13.56 2.85
CA LEU A 352 7.78 13.06 1.61
C LEU A 352 8.84 12.46 0.67
N MET A 353 10.05 13.04 0.62
CA MET A 353 11.16 12.47 -0.17
C MET A 353 11.61 11.11 0.40
N ARG A 354 11.73 10.98 1.72
CA ARG A 354 12.05 9.68 2.35
C ARG A 354 10.96 8.66 2.14
N ASP A 355 9.69 9.07 2.25
CA ASP A 355 8.53 8.22 2.05
C ASP A 355 8.40 7.75 0.59
N ALA A 356 8.70 8.60 -0.38
CA ALA A 356 8.63 8.29 -1.80
C ALA A 356 9.49 7.07 -2.19
N LYS A 357 10.67 6.91 -1.56
CA LYS A 357 11.63 5.88 -1.97
C LYS A 357 11.08 4.46 -1.90
N ILE A 358 10.31 4.14 -0.89
CA ILE A 358 9.78 2.77 -0.73
C ILE A 358 8.82 2.38 -1.85
N THR A 359 8.13 3.35 -2.48
CA THR A 359 7.18 3.08 -3.55
C THR A 359 7.83 2.47 -4.80
N GLN A 360 9.15 2.62 -4.97
CA GLN A 360 9.93 1.96 -6.02
C GLN A 360 10.33 0.53 -5.67
N ILE A 361 10.19 0.10 -4.40
CA ILE A 361 10.75 -1.14 -3.88
C ILE A 361 9.65 -2.17 -3.56
N TYR A 362 8.72 -1.85 -2.64
CA TYR A 362 7.75 -2.84 -2.18
C TYR A 362 6.62 -3.11 -3.19
N GLU A 363 5.88 -4.19 -2.97
CA GLU A 363 4.84 -4.72 -3.87
C GLU A 363 5.34 -4.95 -5.32
N GLY A 364 6.60 -5.35 -5.42
CA GLY A 364 7.33 -5.54 -6.67
C GLY A 364 8.15 -4.32 -7.05
N THR A 365 9.47 -4.47 -7.12
CA THR A 365 10.39 -3.38 -7.48
C THR A 365 10.09 -2.82 -8.87
N SER A 366 10.68 -1.66 -9.20
CA SER A 366 10.59 -1.08 -10.55
C SER A 366 11.00 -2.08 -11.64
N GLU A 367 11.98 -2.93 -11.36
CA GLU A 367 12.45 -4.00 -12.27
C GLU A 367 11.38 -5.09 -12.44
N VAL A 368 10.71 -5.49 -11.34
CA VAL A 368 9.60 -6.45 -11.40
C VAL A 368 8.43 -5.88 -12.22
N GLN A 369 8.11 -4.57 -12.08
CA GLN A 369 7.09 -3.95 -12.92
C GLN A 369 7.47 -4.01 -14.41
N LYS A 370 8.73 -3.76 -14.76
CA LYS A 370 9.24 -3.88 -16.15
C LYS A 370 9.11 -5.31 -16.66
N ILE A 371 9.38 -6.32 -15.83
CA ILE A 371 9.17 -7.73 -16.18
C ILE A 371 7.69 -8.01 -16.49
N VAL A 372 6.77 -7.52 -15.64
CA VAL A 372 5.33 -7.70 -15.87
C VAL A 372 4.90 -7.03 -17.17
N ILE A 373 5.31 -5.80 -17.41
CA ILE A 373 4.97 -5.03 -18.61
C ILE A 373 5.52 -5.74 -19.86
N SER A 374 6.80 -6.11 -19.85
CA SER A 374 7.44 -6.75 -21.02
C SER A 374 6.80 -8.09 -21.36
N ARG A 375 6.48 -8.92 -20.37
CA ARG A 375 5.76 -10.18 -20.59
C ARG A 375 4.38 -9.98 -21.23
N ASN A 376 3.68 -8.91 -20.90
CA ASN A 376 2.38 -8.61 -21.52
C ASN A 376 2.52 -8.08 -22.94
N ILE A 377 3.58 -7.29 -23.24
CA ILE A 377 3.85 -6.75 -24.60
C ILE A 377 4.34 -7.86 -25.54
N LEU A 378 5.14 -8.79 -25.02
CA LEU A 378 5.77 -9.88 -25.80
C LEU A 378 4.94 -11.18 -25.81
N LYS A 379 3.74 -11.14 -25.27
CA LYS A 379 2.82 -12.27 -25.29
C LYS A 379 2.20 -12.36 -26.69
N ASP A 380 2.37 -13.53 -27.34
CA ASP A 380 1.77 -13.87 -28.65
C ASP A 380 0.23 -13.96 -28.56
#